data_ac263b8f8aaf4ea14839c07d93e0a677
#
_entry.id   ac263b8f8aaf4ea14839c07d93e0a677
#
_cell.length_a   1.000
_cell.length_b   1.000
_cell.length_c   1.000
_cell.angle_alpha   90.00
_cell.angle_beta   90.00
_cell.angle_gamma   90.00
#
_symmetry.space_group_name_H-M   'P 1'
#
loop_
_entity.id
_entity.type
_entity.pdbx_description
1 polymer ?
#
loop_
_entity_poly.entity_id
_entity_poly.type
_entity_poly.pdbx_seq_one_letter_code
_entity_poly.pdbx_strand_id
1 'polypeptide(L)'
;MYWKTSPARSSACPRSLLLSARALLFGGLLLVAATSPAVAQDGPAADAGERPEEHSYVAIGVSGTDLGPLNNRLSANGYPTFSTELLSIGGGAYRVVAGRILLGAELNGLLAPSQGFEGRDVFLGGGYGLLSLGYWIEPTPRLRAFPTAGVGAGGLLLNIGDDGSAHFDDVLADPNRSATLSTGSLLVSLGAGLEYQFGTPGGDGLRLGLRGGYLLSALSSDWQLGQSRLGGGPDASMQGPFLRLTVGGVRAALGDATGNKQ
;
A
#
# COMPACT_ATOMS: atom_id res chain seq x y z
N MET A 1 -60.88 -13.77 -31.38
CA MET A 1 -59.91 -12.73 -30.91
C MET A 1 -59.66 -12.99 -29.42
N TYR A 2 -58.57 -13.69 -29.10
CA TYR A 2 -58.18 -13.98 -27.73
C TYR A 2 -56.72 -13.52 -27.52
N TRP A 3 -56.55 -12.51 -26.70
CA TRP A 3 -55.24 -12.04 -26.23
C TRP A 3 -54.82 -12.89 -25.07
N LYS A 4 -53.70 -13.62 -25.19
CA LYS A 4 -53.11 -14.40 -24.12
C LYS A 4 -51.91 -13.62 -23.57
N THR A 5 -52.12 -12.98 -22.44
CA THR A 5 -51.05 -12.32 -21.67
C THR A 5 -50.27 -13.40 -20.89
N SER A 6 -48.98 -13.51 -21.17
CA SER A 6 -48.05 -14.33 -20.40
C SER A 6 -47.43 -13.48 -19.28
N PRO A 7 -47.35 -13.95 -18.04
CA PRO A 7 -46.67 -13.23 -16.98
C PRO A 7 -45.17 -13.50 -17.06
N ALA A 8 -44.39 -12.42 -17.10
CA ALA A 8 -42.95 -12.45 -16.95
C ALA A 8 -42.57 -12.90 -15.53
N ARG A 9 -41.89 -14.04 -15.42
CA ARG A 9 -41.24 -14.48 -14.18
C ARG A 9 -39.92 -13.73 -14.05
N SER A 10 -39.85 -12.80 -13.12
CA SER A 10 -38.60 -12.25 -12.65
C SER A 10 -37.90 -13.26 -11.74
N SER A 11 -36.92 -13.96 -12.24
CA SER A 11 -36.00 -14.74 -11.45
C SER A 11 -34.91 -13.82 -10.89
N ALA A 12 -35.10 -13.38 -9.66
CA ALA A 12 -34.04 -12.76 -8.88
C ALA A 12 -32.97 -13.84 -8.59
N CYS A 13 -31.86 -13.77 -9.30
CA CYS A 13 -30.67 -14.55 -9.00
C CYS A 13 -29.96 -13.92 -7.79
N PRO A 14 -29.68 -14.67 -6.71
CA PRO A 14 -28.89 -14.13 -5.60
C PRO A 14 -27.47 -13.90 -6.12
N ARG A 15 -27.04 -12.63 -6.12
CA ARG A 15 -25.65 -12.26 -6.35
C ARG A 15 -24.80 -12.87 -5.23
N SER A 16 -24.23 -14.01 -5.51
CA SER A 16 -23.15 -14.60 -4.73
C SER A 16 -21.96 -13.64 -4.76
N LEU A 17 -21.57 -13.18 -3.59
CA LEU A 17 -20.30 -12.54 -3.29
C LEU A 17 -19.14 -13.50 -3.64
N LEU A 18 -18.84 -13.66 -4.90
CA LEU A 18 -17.57 -14.18 -5.37
C LEU A 18 -16.62 -12.96 -5.39
N LEU A 19 -15.94 -12.75 -4.25
CA LEU A 19 -14.68 -12.00 -4.24
C LEU A 19 -13.80 -12.64 -5.30
N SER A 20 -13.74 -11.97 -6.44
CA SER A 20 -12.87 -12.39 -7.55
C SER A 20 -11.44 -12.33 -7.06
N ALA A 21 -10.82 -13.49 -6.88
CA ALA A 21 -9.42 -13.69 -6.52
C ALA A 21 -8.41 -13.07 -7.54
N ARG A 22 -8.90 -12.30 -8.49
CA ARG A 22 -8.10 -11.61 -9.51
C ARG A 22 -7.36 -10.36 -9.02
N ALA A 23 -7.79 -9.74 -7.92
CA ALA A 23 -7.09 -8.60 -7.33
C ALA A 23 -5.73 -8.97 -6.71
N LEU A 24 -5.43 -10.26 -6.56
CA LEU A 24 -4.19 -10.74 -5.93
C LEU A 24 -3.01 -10.93 -6.88
N LEU A 25 -3.17 -10.74 -8.18
CA LEU A 25 -2.10 -11.02 -9.14
C LEU A 25 -1.22 -9.82 -9.50
N PHE A 26 -1.58 -8.58 -9.13
CA PHE A 26 -0.71 -7.41 -9.32
C PHE A 26 -0.19 -6.80 -8.02
N GLY A 27 -0.75 -7.18 -6.90
CA GLY A 27 -0.06 -7.09 -5.64
C GLY A 27 1.00 -8.19 -5.61
N GLY A 28 2.05 -8.06 -6.39
CA GLY A 28 3.33 -8.65 -6.03
C GLY A 28 3.68 -8.04 -4.68
N LEU A 29 2.99 -8.49 -3.63
CA LEU A 29 3.49 -8.49 -2.28
C LEU A 29 4.76 -9.31 -2.39
N LEU A 30 5.82 -8.65 -2.85
CA LEU A 30 7.15 -9.00 -2.47
C LEU A 30 7.08 -8.93 -0.95
N LEU A 31 6.71 -10.06 -0.35
CA LEU A 31 7.14 -10.41 0.97
C LEU A 31 8.67 -10.47 0.82
N VAL A 32 9.27 -9.30 0.78
CA VAL A 32 10.65 -9.13 1.14
C VAL A 32 10.63 -9.52 2.62
N ALA A 33 10.65 -10.84 2.85
CA ALA A 33 11.35 -11.32 4.01
C ALA A 33 12.65 -10.54 3.92
N ALA A 34 12.79 -9.53 4.79
CA ALA A 34 14.02 -8.80 4.96
C ALA A 34 15.05 -9.83 5.48
N THR A 35 15.50 -10.69 4.58
CA THR A 35 16.79 -11.31 4.68
C THR A 35 17.73 -10.17 4.36
N SER A 36 17.98 -9.34 5.37
CA SER A 36 19.11 -8.43 5.33
C SER A 36 20.32 -9.30 4.97
N PRO A 37 21.03 -9.04 3.86
CA PRO A 37 22.33 -9.65 3.68
C PRO A 37 23.13 -9.18 4.90
N ALA A 38 23.52 -10.11 5.74
CA ALA A 38 24.52 -9.88 6.76
C ALA A 38 25.80 -9.50 6.01
N VAL A 39 25.98 -8.22 5.75
CA VAL A 39 27.28 -7.68 5.41
C VAL A 39 28.05 -7.77 6.73
N ALA A 40 28.78 -8.84 6.89
CA ALA A 40 29.80 -8.95 7.92
C ALA A 40 30.82 -7.84 7.66
N GLN A 41 30.61 -6.69 8.28
CA GLN A 41 31.64 -5.70 8.48
C GLN A 41 32.36 -6.12 9.77
N ASP A 42 33.51 -6.80 9.62
CA ASP A 42 34.55 -6.88 10.64
C ASP A 42 35.09 -5.45 10.86
N GLY A 43 34.35 -4.64 11.57
CA GLY A 43 34.82 -3.39 12.14
C GLY A 43 35.25 -3.64 13.60
N PRO A 44 36.26 -2.91 14.12
CA PRO A 44 36.72 -3.07 15.48
C PRO A 44 35.55 -2.92 16.45
N ALA A 45 35.50 -3.79 17.46
CA ALA A 45 34.49 -3.84 18.51
C ALA A 45 34.24 -2.43 19.07
N ALA A 46 33.21 -1.77 18.59
CA ALA A 46 32.70 -0.56 19.20
C ALA A 46 32.05 -0.96 20.51
N ASP A 47 32.35 -0.18 21.54
CA ASP A 47 31.88 -0.22 22.91
C ASP A 47 30.48 -0.82 23.04
N ALA A 48 30.22 -1.54 24.15
CA ALA A 48 28.95 -2.18 24.52
C ALA A 48 27.81 -1.15 24.73
N GLY A 49 27.60 -0.25 23.76
CA GLY A 49 26.53 0.71 23.65
C GLY A 49 25.32 0.05 23.02
N GLU A 50 24.16 0.29 23.61
CA GLU A 50 22.79 -0.05 23.28
C GLU A 50 22.61 -0.73 21.90
N ARG A 51 22.24 -2.00 21.94
CA ARG A 51 21.91 -2.76 20.73
C ARG A 51 20.76 -2.04 19.99
N PRO A 52 20.91 -1.72 18.72
CA PRO A 52 19.86 -1.04 17.97
C PRO A 52 18.60 -1.92 17.93
N GLU A 53 17.51 -1.41 18.51
CA GLU A 53 16.20 -2.08 18.42
C GLU A 53 15.70 -2.00 16.98
N GLU A 54 15.42 -3.16 16.39
CA GLU A 54 14.81 -3.27 15.07
C GLU A 54 13.33 -3.62 15.21
N HIS A 55 12.49 -2.85 14.56
CA HIS A 55 11.04 -2.96 14.62
C HIS A 55 10.47 -3.24 13.23
N SER A 56 9.56 -4.21 13.13
CA SER A 56 8.81 -4.47 11.92
C SER A 56 7.31 -4.45 12.21
N TYR A 57 6.51 -4.01 11.24
CA TYR A 57 5.07 -3.92 11.39
C TYR A 57 4.35 -4.17 10.06
N VAL A 58 3.10 -4.60 10.16
CA VAL A 58 2.11 -4.54 9.10
C VAL A 58 1.13 -3.40 9.39
N ALA A 59 0.55 -2.83 8.35
CA ALA A 59 -0.33 -1.68 8.43
C ALA A 59 -1.57 -1.87 7.57
N ILE A 60 -2.72 -1.42 8.07
CA ILE A 60 -3.97 -1.32 7.33
C ILE A 60 -4.65 0.02 7.66
N GLY A 61 -5.24 0.65 6.67
CA GLY A 61 -5.91 1.94 6.88
C GLY A 61 -6.45 2.55 5.60
N VAL A 62 -6.50 3.85 5.58
CA VAL A 62 -6.98 4.64 4.43
C VAL A 62 -5.94 5.67 4.03
N SER A 63 -5.88 5.96 2.75
CA SER A 63 -5.02 6.99 2.18
C SER A 63 -5.82 7.85 1.20
N GLY A 64 -5.80 9.14 1.41
CA GLY A 64 -6.35 10.13 0.49
C GLY A 64 -5.52 10.20 -0.78
N THR A 65 -6.21 10.51 -1.89
CA THR A 65 -5.61 10.69 -3.22
C THR A 65 -6.31 11.83 -3.93
N ASP A 66 -5.58 12.55 -4.75
CA ASP A 66 -6.16 13.57 -5.63
C ASP A 66 -6.54 12.94 -6.97
N LEU A 67 -7.80 12.53 -7.08
CA LEU A 67 -8.39 11.91 -8.26
C LEU A 67 -9.43 12.82 -8.93
N GLY A 68 -9.57 14.07 -8.52
CA GLY A 68 -10.58 14.99 -9.03
C GLY A 68 -10.54 15.11 -10.57
N PRO A 69 -9.41 15.49 -11.18
CA PRO A 69 -9.29 15.59 -12.64
C PRO A 69 -9.51 14.26 -13.36
N LEU A 70 -9.05 13.13 -12.78
CA LEU A 70 -9.28 11.79 -13.33
C LEU A 70 -10.76 11.44 -13.32
N ASN A 71 -11.45 11.64 -12.19
CA ASN A 71 -12.87 11.38 -12.05
C ASN A 71 -13.72 12.23 -13.01
N ASN A 72 -13.37 13.50 -13.21
CA ASN A 72 -14.04 14.36 -14.18
C ASN A 72 -13.89 13.82 -15.60
N ARG A 73 -12.70 13.32 -15.95
CA ARG A 73 -12.46 12.73 -17.28
C ARG A 73 -13.18 11.40 -17.46
N LEU A 74 -13.21 10.55 -16.43
CA LEU A 74 -13.94 9.29 -16.44
C LEU A 74 -15.44 9.53 -16.63
N SER A 75 -16.06 10.41 -15.84
CA SER A 75 -17.48 10.71 -15.90
C SER A 75 -17.89 11.34 -17.25
N ALA A 76 -17.05 12.23 -17.80
CA ALA A 76 -17.31 12.82 -19.12
C ALA A 76 -17.32 11.79 -20.26
N ASN A 77 -16.70 10.62 -20.07
CA ASN A 77 -16.69 9.50 -21.00
C ASN A 77 -17.61 8.34 -20.58
N GLY A 78 -18.51 8.59 -19.60
CA GLY A 78 -19.50 7.61 -19.15
C GLY A 78 -18.95 6.56 -18.19
N TYR A 79 -17.69 6.60 -17.78
CA TYR A 79 -17.11 5.65 -16.82
C TYR A 79 -17.45 6.01 -15.37
N PRO A 80 -17.48 5.03 -14.46
CA PRO A 80 -17.68 5.27 -13.04
C PRO A 80 -16.50 6.04 -12.43
N THR A 81 -16.78 6.81 -11.39
CA THR A 81 -15.79 7.58 -10.63
C THR A 81 -15.33 6.81 -9.40
N PHE A 82 -14.12 7.03 -8.95
CA PHE A 82 -13.54 6.41 -7.76
C PHE A 82 -13.60 7.33 -6.55
N SER A 83 -13.68 6.72 -5.36
CA SER A 83 -13.47 7.46 -4.11
C SER A 83 -12.06 8.04 -4.08
N THR A 84 -11.92 9.22 -3.51
CA THR A 84 -10.63 9.83 -3.22
C THR A 84 -9.93 9.20 -2.01
N GLU A 85 -10.65 8.36 -1.26
CA GLU A 85 -10.12 7.59 -0.14
C GLU A 85 -9.96 6.13 -0.56
N LEU A 86 -8.71 5.65 -0.60
CA LEU A 86 -8.36 4.29 -0.98
C LEU A 86 -7.98 3.45 0.25
N LEU A 87 -8.34 2.17 0.23
CA LEU A 87 -7.84 1.21 1.21
C LEU A 87 -6.32 1.12 1.07
N SER A 88 -5.61 1.28 2.19
CA SER A 88 -4.15 1.15 2.26
C SER A 88 -3.78 -0.09 3.05
N ILE A 89 -2.98 -0.97 2.45
CA ILE A 89 -2.43 -2.16 3.10
C ILE A 89 -0.92 -2.17 2.85
N GLY A 90 -0.15 -2.38 3.90
CA GLY A 90 1.29 -2.34 3.75
C GLY A 90 2.04 -2.79 5.00
N GLY A 91 3.26 -2.32 5.12
CA GLY A 91 4.11 -2.57 6.27
C GLY A 91 5.47 -1.93 6.11
N GLY A 92 6.28 -2.07 7.13
CA GLY A 92 7.61 -1.50 7.12
C GLY A 92 8.46 -1.98 8.28
N ALA A 93 9.66 -1.43 8.29
CA ALA A 93 10.59 -1.63 9.38
C ALA A 93 11.28 -0.31 9.71
N TYR A 94 11.66 -0.15 10.96
CA TYR A 94 12.47 0.98 11.38
C TYR A 94 13.46 0.57 12.47
N ARG A 95 14.53 1.34 12.56
CA ARG A 95 15.58 1.19 13.56
C ARG A 95 15.77 2.51 14.29
N VAL A 96 15.96 2.46 15.59
CA VAL A 96 16.36 3.62 16.39
C VAL A 96 17.88 3.67 16.44
N VAL A 97 18.46 4.78 16.01
CA VAL A 97 19.90 5.06 16.03
C VAL A 97 20.19 6.29 16.88
N ALA A 98 21.39 6.37 17.44
CA ALA A 98 21.80 7.46 18.32
C ALA A 98 20.76 7.75 19.43
N GLY A 99 20.14 6.71 19.99
CA GLY A 99 19.20 6.74 21.09
C GLY A 99 17.82 7.32 20.77
N ARG A 100 17.66 8.15 19.73
CA ARG A 100 16.38 8.85 19.46
C ARG A 100 16.05 9.07 17.97
N ILE A 101 16.97 8.85 17.08
CA ILE A 101 16.72 9.03 15.65
C ILE A 101 16.13 7.74 15.09
N LEU A 102 14.97 7.83 14.45
CA LEU A 102 14.29 6.72 13.79
C LEU A 102 14.62 6.76 12.30
N LEU A 103 15.17 5.66 11.79
CA LEU A 103 15.35 5.43 10.36
C LEU A 103 14.45 4.29 9.94
N GLY A 104 13.64 4.48 8.93
CA GLY A 104 12.66 3.47 8.50
C GLY A 104 12.47 3.42 7.00
N ALA A 105 11.85 2.31 6.59
CA ALA A 105 11.34 2.11 5.24
C ALA A 105 9.96 1.47 5.32
N GLU A 106 9.07 1.88 4.43
CA GLU A 106 7.72 1.32 4.33
C GLU A 106 7.27 1.16 2.89
N LEU A 107 6.40 0.17 2.67
CA LEU A 107 5.73 -0.10 1.40
C LEU A 107 4.23 -0.17 1.66
N ASN A 108 3.44 0.46 0.81
CA ASN A 108 1.98 0.48 0.91
C ASN A 108 1.35 0.27 -0.45
N GLY A 109 0.39 -0.65 -0.53
CA GLY A 109 -0.53 -0.82 -1.65
C GLY A 109 -1.80 -0.01 -1.41
N LEU A 110 -2.35 0.56 -2.46
CA LEU A 110 -3.59 1.31 -2.47
C LEU A 110 -4.60 0.63 -3.38
N LEU A 111 -5.82 0.43 -2.89
CA LEU A 111 -6.86 -0.30 -3.58
C LEU A 111 -8.18 0.50 -3.54
N ALA A 112 -8.78 0.73 -4.69
CA ALA A 112 -10.18 1.14 -4.82
C ALA A 112 -11.06 -0.10 -5.03
N PRO A 113 -12.31 -0.10 -4.57
CA PRO A 113 -13.27 -1.11 -4.98
C PRO A 113 -13.43 -1.12 -6.50
N SER A 114 -13.40 -2.32 -7.12
CA SER A 114 -13.68 -2.46 -8.54
C SER A 114 -15.13 -2.06 -8.85
N GLN A 115 -15.33 -1.44 -10.00
CA GLN A 115 -16.66 -1.01 -10.44
C GLN A 115 -16.96 -1.59 -11.82
N GLY A 116 -18.07 -2.35 -11.91
CA GLY A 116 -18.58 -2.85 -13.18
C GLY A 116 -19.39 -1.78 -13.91
N PHE A 117 -19.16 -1.60 -15.19
CA PHE A 117 -19.89 -0.65 -16.04
C PHE A 117 -20.05 -1.21 -17.46
N GLU A 118 -21.29 -1.37 -17.93
CA GLU A 118 -21.63 -1.80 -19.31
C GLU A 118 -20.85 -3.04 -19.79
N GLY A 119 -20.69 -4.06 -18.93
CA GLY A 119 -19.93 -5.27 -19.27
C GLY A 119 -18.42 -5.09 -19.24
N ARG A 120 -17.93 -4.03 -18.60
CA ARG A 120 -16.50 -3.77 -18.33
C ARG A 120 -16.23 -3.66 -16.86
N ASP A 121 -15.09 -4.14 -16.45
CA ASP A 121 -14.54 -3.92 -15.12
C ASP A 121 -13.54 -2.77 -15.15
N VAL A 122 -13.75 -1.77 -14.29
CA VAL A 122 -12.82 -0.66 -14.10
C VAL A 122 -12.22 -0.78 -12.70
N PHE A 123 -10.91 -0.86 -12.63
CA PHE A 123 -10.16 -1.00 -11.39
C PHE A 123 -9.10 0.10 -11.27
N LEU A 124 -9.04 0.73 -10.12
CA LEU A 124 -7.98 1.66 -9.75
C LEU A 124 -7.22 1.12 -8.56
N GLY A 125 -5.92 1.08 -8.68
CA GLY A 125 -5.02 0.71 -7.60
C GLY A 125 -3.72 1.48 -7.69
N GLY A 126 -2.81 1.20 -6.77
CA GLY A 126 -1.51 1.83 -6.77
C GLY A 126 -0.64 1.34 -5.62
N GLY A 127 0.47 2.00 -5.43
CA GLY A 127 1.34 1.72 -4.31
C GLY A 127 2.54 2.65 -4.27
N TYR A 128 3.18 2.70 -3.12
CA TYR A 128 4.35 3.52 -2.92
C TYR A 128 5.29 2.96 -1.87
N GLY A 129 6.56 3.34 -1.96
CA GLY A 129 7.59 3.10 -0.97
C GLY A 129 8.15 4.41 -0.45
N LEU A 130 8.43 4.47 0.85
CA LEU A 130 9.03 5.63 1.52
C LEU A 130 10.24 5.20 2.35
N LEU A 131 11.26 6.03 2.34
CA LEU A 131 12.31 6.07 3.35
C LEU A 131 11.98 7.18 4.33
N SER A 132 12.01 6.89 5.62
CA SER A 132 11.54 7.80 6.67
C SER A 132 12.63 8.10 7.69
N LEU A 133 12.67 9.34 8.11
CA LEU A 133 13.41 9.83 9.25
C LEU A 133 12.41 10.28 10.31
N GLY A 134 12.66 9.96 11.58
CA GLY A 134 11.81 10.38 12.67
C GLY A 134 12.58 10.67 13.95
N TYR A 135 11.87 11.15 14.94
CA TYR A 135 12.42 11.41 16.27
C TYR A 135 11.61 10.65 17.32
N TRP A 136 12.30 9.83 18.12
CA TRP A 136 11.71 8.94 19.08
C TRP A 136 11.44 9.65 20.41
N ILE A 137 10.22 9.61 20.88
CA ILE A 137 9.76 10.21 22.13
C ILE A 137 9.09 9.11 22.96
N GLU A 138 9.52 8.90 24.18
CA GLU A 138 8.94 7.92 25.11
C GLU A 138 8.28 8.64 26.29
N PRO A 139 6.98 8.99 26.19
CA PRO A 139 6.26 9.60 27.32
C PRO A 139 6.15 8.65 28.50
N THR A 140 6.07 7.34 28.24
CA THR A 140 6.08 6.28 29.26
C THR A 140 6.84 5.06 28.72
N PRO A 141 7.27 4.11 29.60
CA PRO A 141 7.97 2.90 29.13
C PRO A 141 7.20 2.02 28.17
N ARG A 142 5.89 2.24 27.99
CA ARG A 142 5.01 1.46 27.08
C ARG A 142 4.48 2.26 25.92
N LEU A 143 4.51 3.58 26.00
CA LEU A 143 3.95 4.46 24.98
C LEU A 143 5.07 5.21 24.29
N ARG A 144 5.05 5.16 22.97
CA ARG A 144 6.04 5.77 22.11
C ARG A 144 5.36 6.63 21.06
N ALA A 145 5.86 7.84 20.90
CA ALA A 145 5.39 8.79 19.90
C ALA A 145 6.57 9.21 19.03
N PHE A 146 6.34 9.40 17.75
CA PHE A 146 7.40 9.80 16.83
C PHE A 146 6.83 10.63 15.67
N PRO A 147 7.20 11.90 15.55
CA PRO A 147 7.05 12.63 14.30
C PRO A 147 7.99 12.03 13.25
N THR A 148 7.53 12.01 12.00
CA THR A 148 8.28 11.45 10.87
C THR A 148 8.21 12.35 9.65
N ALA A 149 9.29 12.37 8.89
CA ALA A 149 9.34 12.90 7.54
C ALA A 149 9.90 11.82 6.62
N GLY A 150 9.41 11.72 5.40
CA GLY A 150 9.85 10.70 4.48
C GLY A 150 9.88 11.18 3.04
N VAL A 151 10.67 10.49 2.23
CA VAL A 151 10.75 10.68 0.78
C VAL A 151 10.66 9.33 0.09
N GLY A 152 10.07 9.32 -1.09
CA GLY A 152 9.94 8.07 -1.82
C GLY A 152 9.29 8.23 -3.18
N ALA A 153 8.78 7.13 -3.70
CA ALA A 153 8.13 7.11 -5.00
C ALA A 153 6.98 6.11 -4.99
N GLY A 154 6.03 6.32 -5.89
CA GLY A 154 4.90 5.44 -6.08
C GLY A 154 4.18 5.71 -7.39
N GLY A 155 3.03 5.05 -7.60
CA GLY A 155 2.26 5.23 -8.81
C GLY A 155 0.84 4.71 -8.68
N LEU A 156 -0.02 5.21 -9.56
CA LEU A 156 -1.40 4.76 -9.74
C LEU A 156 -1.50 3.91 -11.02
N LEU A 157 -2.41 2.96 -10.98
CA LEU A 157 -2.72 2.02 -12.04
C LEU A 157 -4.24 2.05 -12.28
N LEU A 158 -4.66 2.38 -13.49
CA LEU A 158 -6.05 2.29 -13.94
C LEU A 158 -6.15 1.15 -14.96
N ASN A 159 -6.94 0.14 -14.66
CA ASN A 159 -7.24 -0.95 -15.57
C ASN A 159 -8.69 -0.87 -16.02
N ILE A 160 -8.90 -0.95 -17.33
CA ILE A 160 -10.21 -1.01 -17.96
C ILE A 160 -10.22 -2.29 -18.79
N GLY A 161 -11.03 -3.27 -18.43
CA GLY A 161 -11.10 -4.57 -19.10
C GLY A 161 -12.53 -5.03 -19.30
N ASP A 162 -12.71 -6.05 -20.14
CA ASP A 162 -14.00 -6.71 -20.31
C ASP A 162 -14.34 -7.55 -19.08
N ASP A 163 -15.59 -7.50 -18.61
CA ASP A 163 -16.14 -8.28 -17.49
C ASP A 163 -16.35 -9.78 -17.88
N GLY A 164 -16.16 -10.14 -19.14
CA GLY A 164 -16.36 -11.49 -19.65
C GLY A 164 -15.29 -12.48 -19.20
N SER A 165 -15.70 -13.73 -18.86
CA SER A 165 -14.77 -14.84 -18.74
C SER A 165 -14.21 -15.16 -20.14
N ALA A 166 -12.99 -14.75 -20.42
CA ALA A 166 -12.31 -15.11 -21.65
C ALA A 166 -11.54 -16.42 -21.47
N HIS A 167 -11.62 -17.31 -22.44
CA HIS A 167 -10.65 -18.40 -22.57
C HIS A 167 -9.29 -17.82 -22.93
N PHE A 168 -8.23 -18.53 -22.57
CA PHE A 168 -6.86 -18.08 -22.87
C PHE A 168 -6.65 -17.80 -24.36
N ASP A 169 -7.24 -18.64 -25.23
CA ASP A 169 -7.17 -18.49 -26.68
C ASP A 169 -7.90 -17.23 -27.18
N ASP A 170 -9.00 -16.82 -26.53
CA ASP A 170 -9.72 -15.57 -26.86
C ASP A 170 -8.85 -14.34 -26.58
N VAL A 171 -8.05 -14.38 -25.50
CA VAL A 171 -7.11 -13.31 -25.18
C VAL A 171 -5.98 -13.23 -26.19
N LEU A 172 -5.52 -14.39 -26.69
CA LEU A 172 -4.50 -14.42 -27.75
C LEU A 172 -5.04 -13.94 -29.10
N ALA A 173 -6.32 -14.18 -29.37
CA ALA A 173 -6.97 -13.75 -30.62
C ALA A 173 -7.27 -12.25 -30.64
N ASP A 174 -7.59 -11.64 -29.48
CA ASP A 174 -7.84 -10.20 -29.34
C ASP A 174 -7.14 -9.65 -28.08
N PRO A 175 -5.86 -9.28 -28.16
CA PRO A 175 -5.10 -8.77 -27.03
C PRO A 175 -5.50 -7.34 -26.60
N ASN A 176 -6.36 -6.65 -27.35
CA ASN A 176 -6.78 -5.27 -27.08
C ASN A 176 -8.00 -5.16 -26.16
N ARG A 177 -8.42 -6.25 -25.52
CA ARG A 177 -9.60 -6.30 -24.64
C ARG A 177 -9.42 -5.55 -23.31
N SER A 178 -8.21 -5.21 -22.95
CA SER A 178 -7.95 -4.44 -21.73
C SER A 178 -6.90 -3.36 -21.96
N ALA A 179 -7.10 -2.22 -21.28
CA ALA A 179 -6.15 -1.13 -21.26
C ALA A 179 -5.66 -0.93 -19.81
N THR A 180 -4.34 -0.98 -19.64
CA THR A 180 -3.70 -0.67 -18.36
C THR A 180 -2.92 0.63 -18.47
N LEU A 181 -3.38 1.63 -17.76
CA LEU A 181 -2.80 2.96 -17.69
C LEU A 181 -2.04 3.11 -16.38
N SER A 182 -0.86 3.70 -16.40
CA SER A 182 -0.07 3.95 -15.20
C SER A 182 0.50 5.35 -15.16
N THR A 183 0.65 5.90 -13.95
CA THR A 183 1.36 7.16 -13.69
C THR A 183 2.21 7.01 -12.44
N GLY A 184 3.34 7.70 -12.39
CA GLY A 184 4.28 7.67 -11.29
C GLY A 184 4.40 9.03 -10.61
N SER A 185 4.83 9.04 -9.34
CA SER A 185 5.05 10.26 -8.57
C SER A 185 6.24 10.11 -7.63
N LEU A 186 7.00 11.20 -7.45
CA LEU A 186 7.88 11.36 -6.31
C LEU A 186 7.08 11.91 -5.14
N LEU A 187 7.28 11.33 -3.97
CA LEU A 187 6.49 11.60 -2.78
C LEU A 187 7.32 12.16 -1.65
N VAL A 188 6.72 13.09 -0.92
CA VAL A 188 7.19 13.55 0.38
C VAL A 188 6.11 13.24 1.40
N SER A 189 6.48 12.68 2.54
CA SER A 189 5.55 12.36 3.63
C SER A 189 5.90 13.16 4.87
N LEU A 190 4.89 13.72 5.53
CA LEU A 190 4.99 14.31 6.85
C LEU A 190 3.93 13.66 7.74
N GLY A 191 4.32 13.15 8.89
CA GLY A 191 3.38 12.42 9.75
C GLY A 191 3.87 12.25 11.17
N ALA A 192 3.08 11.49 11.91
CA ALA A 192 3.42 11.06 13.25
C ALA A 192 2.88 9.65 13.50
N GLY A 193 3.55 8.94 14.40
CA GLY A 193 3.10 7.64 14.88
C GLY A 193 2.98 7.63 16.39
N LEU A 194 2.07 6.80 16.88
CA LEU A 194 1.89 6.48 18.28
C LEU A 194 1.85 4.96 18.39
N GLU A 195 2.69 4.37 19.25
CA GLU A 195 2.76 2.91 19.44
C GLU A 195 2.66 2.58 20.92
N TYR A 196 1.89 1.55 21.23
CA TYR A 196 1.77 0.99 22.57
C TYR A 196 2.31 -0.43 22.59
N GLN A 197 3.22 -0.71 23.53
CA GLN A 197 3.83 -2.02 23.73
C GLN A 197 3.07 -2.82 24.77
N PHE A 198 2.62 -4.02 24.39
CA PHE A 198 2.07 -5.03 25.28
C PHE A 198 3.19 -5.96 25.75
N GLY A 199 3.16 -6.34 27.01
CA GLY A 199 4.18 -7.20 27.61
C GLY A 199 5.18 -6.43 28.48
N THR A 200 6.38 -6.98 28.60
CA THR A 200 7.44 -6.38 29.44
C THR A 200 8.10 -5.21 28.71
N PRO A 201 8.20 -4.03 29.34
CA PRO A 201 8.89 -2.90 28.74
C PRO A 201 10.33 -3.25 28.36
N GLY A 202 10.76 -2.93 27.13
CA GLY A 202 12.11 -3.21 26.64
C GLY A 202 12.39 -4.67 26.25
N GLY A 203 11.40 -5.58 26.39
CA GLY A 203 11.48 -6.98 25.97
C GLY A 203 10.74 -7.25 24.66
N ASP A 204 10.76 -8.51 24.23
CA ASP A 204 9.94 -8.98 23.12
C ASP A 204 8.46 -8.78 23.43
N GLY A 205 7.70 -8.21 22.52
CA GLY A 205 6.28 -7.95 22.72
C GLY A 205 5.56 -7.51 21.47
N LEU A 206 4.24 -7.66 21.53
CA LEU A 206 3.34 -7.13 20.53
C LEU A 206 3.25 -5.61 20.67
N ARG A 207 3.29 -4.92 19.55
CA ARG A 207 3.03 -3.48 19.47
C ARG A 207 1.83 -3.19 18.61
N LEU A 208 0.93 -2.38 19.12
CA LEU A 208 -0.15 -1.78 18.35
C LEU A 208 0.14 -0.30 18.20
N GLY A 209 -0.06 0.19 16.97
CA GLY A 209 0.21 1.59 16.69
C GLY A 209 -0.84 2.23 15.81
N LEU A 210 -0.82 3.55 15.82
CA LEU A 210 -1.58 4.42 14.92
C LEU A 210 -0.58 5.34 14.24
N ARG A 211 -0.63 5.42 12.91
CA ARG A 211 0.18 6.33 12.11
C ARG A 211 -0.71 7.19 11.26
N GLY A 212 -0.48 8.48 11.26
CA GLY A 212 -1.23 9.43 10.45
C GLY A 212 -0.34 10.54 9.94
N GLY A 213 -0.77 11.16 8.86
CA GLY A 213 0.00 12.22 8.23
C GLY A 213 -0.56 12.64 6.89
N TYR A 214 0.30 13.23 6.09
CA TYR A 214 -0.03 13.72 4.77
C TYR A 214 1.06 13.33 3.76
N LEU A 215 0.65 12.82 2.61
CA LEU A 215 1.49 12.58 1.45
C LEU A 215 1.39 13.78 0.51
N LEU A 216 2.52 14.28 0.05
CA LEU A 216 2.64 15.32 -0.96
C LEU A 216 3.27 14.72 -2.20
N SER A 217 2.66 14.94 -3.36
CA SER A 217 3.24 14.60 -4.65
C SER A 217 4.11 15.75 -5.12
N ALA A 218 5.43 15.58 -5.07
CA ALA A 218 6.38 16.63 -5.47
C ALA A 218 6.53 16.72 -6.99
N LEU A 219 6.50 15.59 -7.67
CA LEU A 219 6.57 15.47 -9.13
C LEU A 219 5.69 14.31 -9.57
N SER A 220 4.89 14.51 -10.63
CA SER A 220 4.08 13.47 -11.26
C SER A 220 4.52 13.28 -12.71
N SER A 221 4.49 12.03 -13.17
CA SER A 221 4.75 11.72 -14.58
C SER A 221 3.46 11.70 -15.38
N ASP A 222 3.57 11.88 -16.70
CA ASP A 222 2.44 11.65 -17.61
C ASP A 222 1.94 10.20 -17.52
N TRP A 223 0.67 10.01 -17.86
CA TRP A 223 0.09 8.68 -18.01
C TRP A 223 0.77 7.89 -19.13
N GLN A 224 0.89 6.59 -18.92
CA GLN A 224 1.49 5.66 -19.86
C GLN A 224 0.54 4.49 -20.14
N LEU A 225 0.48 4.05 -21.38
CA LEU A 225 -0.13 2.79 -21.83
C LEU A 225 1.01 1.84 -22.19
N GLY A 226 1.29 0.88 -21.31
CA GLY A 226 2.50 0.07 -21.43
C GLY A 226 3.76 0.95 -21.36
N GLN A 227 4.51 1.03 -22.47
CA GLN A 227 5.72 1.87 -22.57
C GLN A 227 5.49 3.20 -23.32
N SER A 228 4.28 3.44 -23.79
CA SER A 228 3.95 4.64 -24.57
C SER A 228 3.37 5.73 -23.69
N ARG A 229 3.93 6.94 -23.77
CA ARG A 229 3.38 8.10 -23.08
C ARG A 229 2.07 8.54 -23.73
N LEU A 230 1.08 8.85 -22.91
CA LEU A 230 -0.20 9.39 -23.35
C LEU A 230 -0.20 10.91 -23.13
N GLY A 231 -0.31 11.65 -24.25
CA GLY A 231 -0.51 13.10 -24.19
C GLY A 231 -1.92 13.46 -23.69
N GLY A 232 -2.03 14.51 -22.88
CA GLY A 232 -3.33 15.05 -22.44
C GLY A 232 -4.08 14.19 -21.42
N GLY A 233 -3.37 13.31 -20.70
CA GLY A 233 -3.93 12.59 -19.56
C GLY A 233 -4.32 13.55 -18.44
N PRO A 234 -5.35 13.21 -17.63
CA PRO A 234 -5.74 14.03 -16.47
C PRO A 234 -4.69 13.93 -15.36
N ASP A 235 -4.53 14.99 -14.60
CA ASP A 235 -3.71 14.93 -13.38
C ASP A 235 -4.34 13.95 -12.39
N ALA A 236 -3.50 13.10 -11.81
CA ALA A 236 -3.87 12.22 -10.71
C ALA A 236 -2.64 11.97 -9.85
N SER A 237 -2.81 12.05 -8.55
CA SER A 237 -1.68 11.90 -7.63
C SER A 237 -2.07 11.20 -6.34
N MET A 238 -1.08 10.63 -5.66
CA MET A 238 -1.23 10.03 -4.33
C MET A 238 -1.13 11.08 -3.22
N GLN A 239 -1.52 12.32 -3.50
CA GLN A 239 -1.52 13.41 -2.52
C GLN A 239 -2.76 13.37 -1.67
N GLY A 240 -2.58 13.37 -0.35
CA GLY A 240 -3.70 13.40 0.61
C GLY A 240 -3.31 12.95 2.01
N PRO A 241 -4.26 13.05 2.96
CA PRO A 241 -4.07 12.54 4.30
C PRO A 241 -4.06 11.01 4.32
N PHE A 242 -3.37 10.43 5.29
CA PHE A 242 -3.44 9.00 5.54
C PHE A 242 -3.63 8.71 7.03
N LEU A 243 -4.29 7.59 7.33
CA LEU A 243 -4.44 7.07 8.69
C LEU A 243 -4.36 5.55 8.66
N ARG A 244 -3.48 4.95 9.48
CA ARG A 244 -3.23 3.51 9.49
C ARG A 244 -3.10 2.98 10.91
N LEU A 245 -3.68 1.82 11.13
CA LEU A 245 -3.41 0.97 12.28
C LEU A 245 -2.21 0.08 11.94
N THR A 246 -1.30 -0.08 12.90
CA THR A 246 -0.12 -0.93 12.74
C THR A 246 -0.09 -2.00 13.83
N VAL A 247 0.34 -3.20 13.42
CA VAL A 247 0.60 -4.31 14.33
C VAL A 247 2.03 -4.79 14.05
N GLY A 248 2.86 -4.85 15.07
CA GLY A 248 4.26 -5.17 14.91
C GLY A 248 4.87 -5.89 16.08
N GLY A 249 6.14 -6.20 15.96
CA GLY A 249 6.96 -6.82 16.99
C GLY A 249 8.36 -6.26 17.00
N VAL A 250 9.03 -6.49 18.12
CA VAL A 250 10.46 -6.21 18.31
C VAL A 250 11.21 -7.52 18.14
N ARG A 251 12.26 -7.53 17.33
CA ARG A 251 13.27 -8.58 17.37
C ARG A 251 14.46 -8.04 18.18
N ALA A 252 14.72 -8.62 19.33
CA ALA A 252 16.04 -8.53 19.92
C ALA A 252 17.01 -9.21 18.94
N ALA A 253 18.09 -8.53 18.55
CA ALA A 253 19.11 -9.15 17.73
C ALA A 253 19.56 -10.45 18.41
N LEU A 254 19.34 -11.58 17.74
CA LEU A 254 19.76 -12.89 18.23
C LEU A 254 21.28 -12.82 18.50
N GLY A 255 21.64 -12.68 19.78
CA GLY A 255 23.04 -12.84 20.19
C GLY A 255 23.45 -14.27 19.84
N ASP A 256 24.58 -14.41 19.20
CA ASP A 256 25.21 -15.68 18.90
C ASP A 256 25.21 -16.58 20.15
N ALA A 257 24.33 -17.57 20.14
CA ALA A 257 24.32 -18.65 21.13
C ALA A 257 25.42 -19.68 20.83
N THR A 258 26.59 -19.21 20.46
CA THR A 258 27.83 -20.04 20.51
C THR A 258 28.45 -19.88 21.88
N GLY A 259 27.70 -20.33 22.89
CA GLY A 259 28.27 -20.60 24.21
C GLY A 259 29.28 -21.75 24.10
N ASN A 260 30.52 -21.36 24.05
CA ASN A 260 31.69 -22.24 24.20
C ASN A 260 31.54 -23.02 25.52
N LYS A 261 31.17 -24.30 25.44
CA LYS A 261 31.34 -25.25 26.54
C LYS A 261 32.78 -25.71 26.48
N GLN A 262 33.62 -25.17 27.34
CA GLN A 262 34.84 -25.80 27.78
C GLN A 262 34.59 -26.66 29.03
#